data_a5537e513857c6d579b8260e261b5504
#
_entry.id   a5537e513857c6d579b8260e261b5504
#
_cell.length_a   1.000
_cell.length_b   1.000
_cell.length_c   1.000
_cell.angle_alpha   90.00
_cell.angle_beta   90.00
_cell.angle_gamma   90.00
#
_symmetry.space_group_name_H-M   'P 1'
#
loop_
_entity.id
_entity.type
_entity.pdbx_description
1 polymer ?
#
loop_
_entity_poly.entity_id
_entity_poly.type
_entity_poly.pdbx_seq_one_letter_code
_entity_poly.pdbx_strand_id
1 'polypeptide(L)'
;MGLLRSVAVTSDVRGMGLGAALVENALSDSAADGVTDVYLLTTTAEGYFHRRGFRPVSRDIVPAAIRGSVEFREACPATATVMYHGPMRVLFLCSGNSARSQIAETILNSAGTGRFVAESAGAQPAECVNQLAVEALARHGLHWHGHSPRGVDGLDQEAWDFVITVCDRAREACPIFPGQPIVAHWGMPDPAAAHGNQAQKQRAFDDAFLIIKRRIDLFLSLPTEKLERLALEQRVRAIGGVDG
;
A
#
# COMPACT_ATOMS: atom_id res chain seq x y z
N MET A 1 -1.49 11.53 11.15
CA MET A 1 -0.07 11.12 11.25
C MET A 1 0.53 11.70 12.52
N GLY A 2 1.51 10.99 13.14
CA GLY A 2 2.15 11.36 14.39
C GLY A 2 3.67 11.10 14.37
N LEU A 3 4.37 11.68 15.35
CA LEU A 3 5.79 11.45 15.59
C LEU A 3 5.98 10.88 17.00
N LEU A 4 6.42 9.63 17.09
CA LEU A 4 6.79 9.00 18.35
C LEU A 4 8.19 9.47 18.75
N ARG A 5 8.30 10.06 19.94
CA ARG A 5 9.55 10.63 20.46
C ARG A 5 9.73 10.38 21.94
N SER A 6 10.98 10.48 22.40
CA SER A 6 11.33 10.47 23.82
C SER A 6 10.91 9.19 24.56
N VAL A 7 10.98 8.02 23.92
CA VAL A 7 10.77 6.73 24.61
C VAL A 7 12.02 6.40 25.40
N ALA A 8 11.91 6.44 26.71
CA ALA A 8 13.02 6.15 27.62
C ALA A 8 12.56 5.25 28.78
N VAL A 9 13.44 4.35 29.19
CA VAL A 9 13.25 3.47 30.36
C VAL A 9 14.52 3.52 31.20
N THR A 10 14.38 3.75 32.52
CA THR A 10 15.48 3.78 33.46
C THR A 10 16.23 2.45 33.48
N SER A 11 17.52 2.49 33.76
CA SER A 11 18.42 1.32 33.64
C SER A 11 18.00 0.13 34.50
N ASP A 12 17.49 0.41 35.68
CA ASP A 12 17.10 -0.54 36.73
C ASP A 12 15.87 -1.41 36.37
N VAL A 13 15.03 -0.93 35.44
CA VAL A 13 13.85 -1.65 34.97
C VAL A 13 13.90 -2.02 33.49
N ARG A 14 15.06 -1.89 32.85
CA ARG A 14 15.25 -2.38 31.48
C ARG A 14 15.14 -3.90 31.42
N GLY A 15 14.67 -4.41 30.29
CA GLY A 15 14.45 -5.86 30.12
C GLY A 15 13.11 -6.38 30.67
N MET A 16 12.37 -5.58 31.44
CA MET A 16 11.07 -5.95 32.04
C MET A 16 9.86 -5.71 31.11
N GLY A 17 10.07 -5.40 29.84
CA GLY A 17 8.99 -5.18 28.88
C GLY A 17 8.39 -3.77 28.89
N LEU A 18 8.75 -2.90 29.82
CA LEU A 18 8.14 -1.57 29.97
C LEU A 18 8.27 -0.69 28.72
N GLY A 19 9.41 -0.73 28.04
CA GLY A 19 9.57 0.01 26.78
C GLY A 19 8.62 -0.47 25.69
N ALA A 20 8.33 -1.78 25.63
CA ALA A 20 7.35 -2.34 24.71
C ALA A 20 5.95 -1.82 25.04
N ALA A 21 5.54 -1.91 26.30
CA ALA A 21 4.23 -1.43 26.75
C ALA A 21 4.04 0.09 26.47
N LEU A 22 5.08 0.90 26.67
CA LEU A 22 5.02 2.33 26.36
C LEU A 22 4.77 2.59 24.87
N VAL A 23 5.47 1.88 23.96
CA VAL A 23 5.28 2.03 22.52
C VAL A 23 3.90 1.52 22.11
N GLU A 24 3.48 0.36 22.58
CA GLU A 24 2.17 -0.24 22.28
C GLU A 24 1.02 0.66 22.75
N ASN A 25 1.09 1.21 23.97
CA ASN A 25 0.10 2.16 24.46
C ASN A 25 0.07 3.44 23.61
N ALA A 26 1.24 4.02 23.29
CA ALA A 26 1.29 5.21 22.45
C ALA A 26 0.70 4.98 21.06
N LEU A 27 0.92 3.81 20.45
CA LEU A 27 0.31 3.45 19.16
C LEU A 27 -1.19 3.23 19.28
N SER A 28 -1.64 2.57 20.36
CA SER A 28 -3.07 2.34 20.63
C SER A 28 -3.82 3.66 20.85
N ASP A 29 -3.29 4.55 21.67
CA ASP A 29 -3.87 5.86 21.94
C ASP A 29 -3.92 6.71 20.65
N SER A 30 -2.81 6.71 19.87
CA SER A 30 -2.76 7.40 18.58
C SER A 30 -3.83 6.87 17.62
N ALA A 31 -4.02 5.55 17.54
CA ALA A 31 -5.04 4.93 16.69
C ALA A 31 -6.46 5.31 17.15
N ALA A 32 -6.73 5.38 18.45
CA ALA A 32 -8.01 5.84 19.00
C ALA A 32 -8.31 7.30 18.61
N ASP A 33 -7.28 8.12 18.48
CA ASP A 33 -7.36 9.51 17.99
C ASP A 33 -7.36 9.62 16.46
N GLY A 34 -7.43 8.50 15.72
CA GLY A 34 -7.44 8.48 14.26
C GLY A 34 -6.06 8.68 13.61
N VAL A 35 -4.97 8.61 14.38
CA VAL A 35 -3.59 8.69 13.90
C VAL A 35 -3.06 7.29 13.62
N THR A 36 -3.07 6.87 12.37
CA THR A 36 -2.63 5.54 11.91
C THR A 36 -1.17 5.51 11.44
N ASP A 37 -0.67 6.67 11.02
CA ASP A 37 0.67 6.84 10.47
C ASP A 37 1.59 7.44 11.51
N VAL A 38 2.51 6.64 12.05
CA VAL A 38 3.44 7.05 13.11
C VAL A 38 4.88 6.93 12.64
N TYR A 39 5.62 8.03 12.75
CA TYR A 39 7.04 8.10 12.42
C TYR A 39 7.89 8.17 13.69
N LEU A 40 9.14 7.79 13.59
CA LEU A 40 10.16 8.04 14.60
C LEU A 40 11.53 8.17 13.95
N LEU A 41 12.49 8.75 14.69
CA LEU A 41 13.90 8.76 14.33
C LEU A 41 14.70 8.02 15.41
N THR A 42 15.65 7.20 14.98
CA THR A 42 16.54 6.47 15.89
C THR A 42 17.94 6.35 15.33
N THR A 43 18.93 6.38 16.19
CA THR A 43 20.33 6.14 15.84
C THR A 43 20.83 4.76 16.25
N THR A 44 20.16 4.12 17.22
CA THR A 44 20.68 2.90 17.86
C THR A 44 19.64 1.82 18.12
N ALA A 45 18.36 2.14 17.96
CA ALA A 45 17.27 1.25 18.37
C ALA A 45 16.44 0.70 17.18
N GLU A 46 16.98 0.69 15.97
CA GLU A 46 16.29 0.23 14.76
C GLU A 46 15.73 -1.19 14.93
N GLY A 47 16.55 -2.16 15.36
CA GLY A 47 16.10 -3.52 15.59
C GLY A 47 15.06 -3.66 16.72
N TYR A 48 15.05 -2.74 17.68
CA TYR A 48 14.03 -2.70 18.73
C TYR A 48 12.66 -2.28 18.16
N PHE A 49 12.62 -1.23 17.35
CA PHE A 49 11.40 -0.74 16.72
C PHE A 49 10.91 -1.63 15.58
N HIS A 50 11.83 -2.25 14.83
CA HIS A 50 11.47 -3.23 13.80
C HIS A 50 10.62 -4.39 14.38
N ARG A 51 11.00 -4.93 15.56
CA ARG A 51 10.21 -5.96 16.25
C ARG A 51 8.83 -5.49 16.74
N ARG A 52 8.51 -4.21 16.59
CA ARG A 52 7.23 -3.57 16.95
C ARG A 52 6.47 -3.04 15.74
N GLY A 53 6.78 -3.60 14.55
CA GLY A 53 6.07 -3.27 13.33
C GLY A 53 6.51 -1.95 12.66
N PHE A 54 7.56 -1.29 13.18
CA PHE A 54 8.15 -0.17 12.47
C PHE A 54 9.10 -0.66 11.37
N ARG A 55 9.06 -0.02 10.21
CA ARG A 55 9.96 -0.30 9.08
C ARG A 55 10.77 0.94 8.71
N PRO A 56 12.03 0.79 8.30
CA PRO A 56 12.81 1.92 7.85
C PRO A 56 12.22 2.51 6.55
N VAL A 57 12.24 3.83 6.47
CA VAL A 57 11.79 4.56 5.27
C VAL A 57 12.81 5.63 4.88
N SER A 58 12.84 5.99 3.60
CA SER A 58 13.72 7.07 3.13
C SER A 58 13.24 8.43 3.67
N ARG A 59 14.18 9.33 3.95
CA ARG A 59 13.88 10.67 4.49
C ARG A 59 13.12 11.55 3.51
N ASP A 60 13.32 11.38 2.23
CA ASP A 60 12.70 12.16 1.14
C ASP A 60 11.19 11.90 1.02
N ILE A 61 10.72 10.69 1.39
CA ILE A 61 9.31 10.32 1.32
C ILE A 61 8.51 10.68 2.58
N VAL A 62 9.19 11.17 3.63
CA VAL A 62 8.51 11.57 4.87
C VAL A 62 7.68 12.83 4.64
N PRO A 63 6.41 12.88 5.10
CA PRO A 63 5.54 14.03 4.90
C PRO A 63 6.14 15.34 5.44
N ALA A 64 5.90 16.45 4.75
CA ALA A 64 6.46 17.76 5.09
C ALA A 64 6.15 18.18 6.54
N ALA A 65 4.97 17.83 7.05
CA ALA A 65 4.57 18.11 8.43
C ALA A 65 5.50 17.43 9.46
N ILE A 66 5.95 16.20 9.19
CA ILE A 66 6.90 15.49 10.05
C ILE A 66 8.31 16.03 9.84
N ARG A 67 8.72 16.29 8.58
CA ARG A 67 10.04 16.88 8.28
C ARG A 67 10.23 18.27 8.88
N GLY A 68 9.16 19.02 9.12
CA GLY A 68 9.15 20.32 9.77
C GLY A 68 9.35 20.27 11.29
N SER A 69 9.31 19.08 11.91
CA SER A 69 9.50 18.94 13.37
C SER A 69 10.92 19.28 13.83
N VAL A 70 11.06 19.64 15.09
CA VAL A 70 12.37 19.92 15.71
C VAL A 70 13.29 18.70 15.67
N GLU A 71 12.71 17.50 15.84
CA GLU A 71 13.43 16.24 15.79
C GLU A 71 14.09 16.01 14.43
N PHE A 72 13.37 16.33 13.36
CA PHE A 72 13.88 16.17 11.99
C PHE A 72 14.91 17.23 11.61
N ARG A 73 14.75 18.47 12.11
CA ARG A 73 15.57 19.61 11.72
C ARG A 73 16.82 19.77 12.55
N GLU A 74 16.74 19.51 13.86
CA GLU A 74 17.75 19.98 14.82
C GLU A 74 18.14 18.91 15.85
N ALA A 75 17.18 18.17 16.42
CA ALA A 75 17.42 17.31 17.57
C ALA A 75 18.04 15.96 17.21
N CYS A 76 17.76 15.42 16.00
CA CYS A 76 18.31 14.14 15.57
C CYS A 76 19.34 14.35 14.44
N PRO A 77 20.49 13.64 14.48
CA PRO A 77 21.49 13.76 13.43
C PRO A 77 20.94 13.30 12.07
N ALA A 78 21.51 13.81 10.99
CA ALA A 78 21.13 13.43 9.62
C ALA A 78 21.30 11.92 9.36
N THR A 79 22.15 11.24 10.13
CA THR A 79 22.38 9.79 10.07
C THR A 79 21.33 8.96 10.81
N ALA A 80 20.39 9.58 11.54
CA ALA A 80 19.34 8.83 12.22
C ALA A 80 18.42 8.16 11.19
N THR A 81 18.16 6.87 11.40
CA THR A 81 17.18 6.12 10.60
C THR A 81 15.78 6.63 10.91
N VAL A 82 15.03 6.94 9.86
CA VAL A 82 13.61 7.21 9.97
C VAL A 82 12.87 5.89 9.90
N MET A 83 11.97 5.66 10.84
CA MET A 83 11.12 4.47 10.83
C MET A 83 9.65 4.87 10.84
N TYR A 84 8.83 4.05 10.21
CA TYR A 84 7.40 4.26 10.02
C TYR A 84 6.61 3.04 10.50
N HIS A 85 5.53 3.31 11.20
CA HIS A 85 4.49 2.34 11.58
C HIS A 85 3.15 2.82 11.01
N GLY A 86 2.47 1.94 10.30
CA GLY A 86 1.17 2.20 9.67
C GLY A 86 0.88 1.19 8.56
N PRO A 87 -0.29 1.29 7.91
CA PRO A 87 -0.65 0.39 6.81
C PRO A 87 0.36 0.50 5.66
N MET A 88 0.58 -0.62 4.97
CA MET A 88 1.38 -0.62 3.75
C MET A 88 0.58 -0.01 2.61
N ARG A 89 1.21 0.89 1.86
CA ARG A 89 0.57 1.60 0.75
C ARG A 89 0.79 0.85 -0.56
N VAL A 90 -0.30 0.56 -1.27
CA VAL A 90 -0.29 -0.18 -2.54
C VAL A 90 -0.91 0.69 -3.64
N LEU A 91 -0.17 0.92 -4.72
CA LEU A 91 -0.68 1.60 -5.91
C LEU A 91 -0.94 0.60 -7.02
N PHE A 92 -2.19 0.52 -7.48
CA PHE A 92 -2.57 -0.25 -8.65
C PHE A 92 -2.60 0.61 -9.90
N LEU A 93 -1.87 0.21 -10.95
CA LEU A 93 -1.78 0.95 -12.21
C LEU A 93 -2.38 0.16 -13.37
N CYS A 94 -3.24 0.80 -14.15
CA CYS A 94 -3.70 0.29 -15.44
C CYS A 94 -3.70 1.38 -16.52
N SER A 95 -4.19 1.12 -17.72
CA SER A 95 -4.23 2.15 -18.78
C SER A 95 -5.18 3.28 -18.43
N GLY A 96 -6.46 2.98 -18.22
CA GLY A 96 -7.53 3.99 -18.11
C GLY A 96 -8.02 4.28 -16.70
N ASN A 97 -7.55 3.60 -15.66
CA ASN A 97 -8.08 3.70 -14.28
C ASN A 97 -9.62 3.57 -14.21
N SER A 98 -10.21 2.81 -15.11
CA SER A 98 -11.68 2.71 -15.23
C SER A 98 -12.25 1.33 -14.87
N ALA A 99 -11.41 0.28 -14.79
CA ALA A 99 -11.86 -1.08 -14.52
C ALA A 99 -10.89 -1.82 -13.58
N ARG A 100 -9.88 -2.51 -14.12
CA ARG A 100 -8.98 -3.43 -13.40
C ARG A 100 -8.36 -2.84 -12.14
N SER A 101 -7.77 -1.67 -12.21
CA SER A 101 -7.13 -1.01 -11.05
C SER A 101 -8.15 -0.55 -10.00
N GLN A 102 -9.33 -0.09 -10.41
CA GLN A 102 -10.42 0.29 -9.50
C GLN A 102 -11.01 -0.95 -8.78
N ILE A 103 -11.15 -2.07 -9.49
CA ILE A 103 -11.53 -3.35 -8.88
C ILE A 103 -10.50 -3.80 -7.85
N ALA A 104 -9.20 -3.73 -8.20
CA ALA A 104 -8.11 -4.13 -7.32
C ALA A 104 -8.04 -3.26 -6.06
N GLU A 105 -8.14 -1.94 -6.19
CA GLU A 105 -8.21 -0.99 -5.08
C GLU A 105 -9.37 -1.33 -4.14
N THR A 106 -10.58 -1.52 -4.68
CA THR A 106 -11.77 -1.82 -3.88
C THR A 106 -11.62 -3.13 -3.11
N ILE A 107 -11.12 -4.19 -3.76
CA ILE A 107 -10.94 -5.50 -3.13
C ILE A 107 -9.88 -5.40 -2.01
N LEU A 108 -8.73 -4.77 -2.26
CA LEU A 108 -7.67 -4.70 -1.27
C LEU A 108 -8.06 -3.82 -0.08
N ASN A 109 -8.72 -2.69 -0.29
CA ASN A 109 -9.20 -1.84 0.79
C ASN A 109 -10.27 -2.54 1.65
N SER A 110 -11.11 -3.39 1.05
CA SER A 110 -12.08 -4.18 1.79
C SER A 110 -11.44 -5.33 2.59
N ALA A 111 -10.54 -6.10 1.97
CA ALA A 111 -9.99 -7.33 2.56
C ALA A 111 -8.73 -7.09 3.40
N GLY A 112 -7.99 -6.02 3.13
CA GLY A 112 -6.71 -5.69 3.75
C GLY A 112 -6.77 -4.66 4.88
N THR A 113 -7.97 -4.36 5.39
CA THR A 113 -8.22 -3.33 6.41
C THR A 113 -7.21 -3.38 7.56
N GLY A 114 -6.64 -2.24 7.90
CA GLY A 114 -5.64 -2.06 8.96
C GLY A 114 -4.22 -2.47 8.58
N ARG A 115 -4.03 -3.36 7.58
CA ARG A 115 -2.70 -3.77 7.09
C ARG A 115 -2.26 -3.06 5.82
N PHE A 116 -3.22 -2.77 4.95
CA PHE A 116 -2.99 -2.16 3.64
C PHE A 116 -3.96 -1.02 3.38
N VAL A 117 -3.47 -0.02 2.66
CA VAL A 117 -4.27 1.02 2.01
C VAL A 117 -3.90 1.02 0.54
N ALA A 118 -4.89 0.85 -0.31
CA ALA A 118 -4.73 0.81 -1.76
C ALA A 118 -5.27 2.07 -2.41
N GLU A 119 -4.58 2.50 -3.45
CA GLU A 119 -5.02 3.54 -4.38
C GLU A 119 -4.81 3.05 -5.81
N SER A 120 -5.46 3.71 -6.77
CA SER A 120 -5.29 3.35 -8.18
C SER A 120 -5.16 4.56 -9.08
N ALA A 121 -4.45 4.37 -10.21
CA ALA A 121 -4.29 5.38 -11.24
C ALA A 121 -4.18 4.75 -12.64
N GLY A 122 -4.20 5.59 -13.67
CA GLY A 122 -4.07 5.19 -15.06
C GLY A 122 -3.02 5.99 -15.81
N ALA A 123 -2.33 5.36 -16.75
CA ALA A 123 -1.40 6.05 -17.63
C ALA A 123 -2.12 7.06 -18.57
N GLN A 124 -3.37 6.77 -18.92
CA GLN A 124 -4.25 7.60 -19.72
C GLN A 124 -5.66 7.49 -19.15
N PRO A 125 -6.01 8.29 -18.14
CA PRO A 125 -7.28 8.17 -17.43
C PRO A 125 -8.48 8.31 -18.37
N ALA A 126 -9.47 7.43 -18.20
CA ALA A 126 -10.76 7.55 -18.87
C ALA A 126 -11.61 8.67 -18.25
N GLU A 127 -12.68 9.07 -18.90
CA GLU A 127 -13.60 10.09 -18.37
C GLU A 127 -14.37 9.59 -17.14
N CYS A 128 -14.72 8.30 -17.12
CA CYS A 128 -15.49 7.71 -16.02
C CYS A 128 -15.08 6.25 -15.75
N VAL A 129 -15.44 5.77 -14.57
CA VAL A 129 -15.31 4.35 -14.21
C VAL A 129 -16.30 3.54 -15.02
N ASN A 130 -15.88 2.37 -15.49
CA ASN A 130 -16.74 1.48 -16.28
C ASN A 130 -17.86 0.91 -15.41
N GLN A 131 -19.10 1.13 -15.82
CA GLN A 131 -20.27 0.70 -15.06
C GLN A 131 -20.28 -0.83 -14.81
N LEU A 132 -19.80 -1.64 -15.75
CA LEU A 132 -19.71 -3.09 -15.56
C LEU A 132 -18.69 -3.50 -14.50
N ALA A 133 -17.68 -2.66 -14.24
CA ALA A 133 -16.74 -2.89 -13.13
C ALA A 133 -17.44 -2.67 -11.78
N VAL A 134 -18.22 -1.59 -11.65
CA VAL A 134 -19.03 -1.29 -10.46
C VAL A 134 -20.07 -2.39 -10.21
N GLU A 135 -20.74 -2.82 -11.27
CA GLU A 135 -21.74 -3.92 -11.20
C GLU A 135 -21.08 -5.26 -10.82
N ALA A 136 -19.88 -5.57 -11.34
CA ALA A 136 -19.15 -6.78 -10.96
C ALA A 136 -18.81 -6.76 -9.46
N LEU A 137 -18.28 -5.65 -8.93
CA LEU A 137 -18.04 -5.48 -7.50
C LEU A 137 -19.34 -5.73 -6.69
N ALA A 138 -20.46 -5.12 -7.10
CA ALA A 138 -21.74 -5.28 -6.41
C ALA A 138 -22.24 -6.73 -6.44
N ARG A 139 -22.14 -7.44 -7.58
CA ARG A 139 -22.51 -8.87 -7.68
C ARG A 139 -21.70 -9.77 -6.73
N HIS A 140 -20.47 -9.37 -6.44
CA HIS A 140 -19.60 -10.07 -5.49
C HIS A 140 -19.66 -9.50 -4.06
N GLY A 141 -20.67 -8.69 -3.74
CA GLY A 141 -20.92 -8.19 -2.38
C GLY A 141 -20.02 -7.06 -1.94
N LEU A 142 -19.32 -6.39 -2.86
CA LEU A 142 -18.49 -5.23 -2.58
C LEU A 142 -19.12 -3.94 -3.10
N HIS A 143 -19.09 -2.89 -2.29
CA HIS A 143 -19.51 -1.57 -2.72
C HIS A 143 -18.32 -0.77 -3.23
N TRP A 144 -18.45 -0.21 -4.42
CA TRP A 144 -17.44 0.70 -4.95
C TRP A 144 -17.57 2.07 -4.26
N HIS A 145 -16.50 2.48 -3.59
CA HIS A 145 -16.35 3.80 -2.97
C HIS A 145 -15.13 4.53 -3.52
N GLY A 146 -14.71 4.16 -4.73
CA GLY A 146 -13.54 4.73 -5.38
C GLY A 146 -13.77 6.16 -5.87
N HIS A 147 -12.81 6.63 -6.62
CA HIS A 147 -12.76 7.98 -7.19
C HIS A 147 -12.90 7.95 -8.71
N SER A 148 -13.19 9.09 -9.32
CA SER A 148 -13.09 9.26 -10.78
C SER A 148 -11.71 8.82 -11.27
N PRO A 149 -11.61 8.30 -12.52
CA PRO A 149 -10.31 7.96 -13.08
C PRO A 149 -9.32 9.11 -12.98
N ARG A 150 -8.10 8.83 -12.54
CA ARG A 150 -7.03 9.82 -12.37
C ARG A 150 -5.71 9.31 -12.94
N GLY A 151 -4.85 10.26 -13.32
CA GLY A 151 -3.48 10.00 -13.75
C GLY A 151 -2.55 9.67 -12.58
N VAL A 152 -1.29 9.39 -12.92
CA VAL A 152 -0.23 9.15 -11.94
C VAL A 152 0.37 10.46 -11.40
N ASP A 153 0.02 11.61 -11.99
CA ASP A 153 0.53 12.92 -11.58
C ASP A 153 0.25 13.19 -10.10
N GLY A 154 1.28 13.52 -9.36
CA GLY A 154 1.23 13.70 -7.91
C GLY A 154 1.43 12.41 -7.11
N LEU A 155 0.90 11.28 -7.56
CA LEU A 155 1.12 9.98 -6.91
C LEU A 155 2.54 9.46 -7.12
N ASP A 156 3.21 9.87 -8.19
CA ASP A 156 4.62 9.58 -8.47
C ASP A 156 5.59 10.30 -7.52
N GLN A 157 5.09 11.28 -6.75
CA GLN A 157 5.84 11.96 -5.69
C GLN A 157 5.60 11.36 -4.31
N GLU A 158 4.66 10.42 -4.19
CA GLU A 158 4.29 9.80 -2.92
C GLU A 158 5.07 8.51 -2.66
N ALA A 159 5.15 8.15 -1.38
CA ALA A 159 5.76 6.91 -0.95
C ALA A 159 4.80 5.74 -1.09
N TRP A 160 5.22 4.73 -1.82
CA TRP A 160 4.51 3.47 -1.96
C TRP A 160 5.38 2.32 -1.43
N ASP A 161 4.76 1.35 -0.78
CA ASP A 161 5.43 0.08 -0.44
C ASP A 161 5.39 -0.87 -1.64
N PHE A 162 4.28 -0.86 -2.37
CA PHE A 162 4.08 -1.67 -3.57
C PHE A 162 3.48 -0.85 -4.71
N VAL A 163 3.98 -1.08 -5.92
CA VAL A 163 3.38 -0.58 -7.16
C VAL A 163 3.08 -1.78 -8.05
N ILE A 164 1.81 -2.02 -8.33
CA ILE A 164 1.34 -3.20 -9.04
C ILE A 164 0.65 -2.78 -10.33
N THR A 165 1.28 -3.08 -11.47
CA THR A 165 0.67 -2.83 -12.78
C THR A 165 -0.22 -4.01 -13.18
N VAL A 166 -1.46 -3.76 -13.62
CA VAL A 166 -2.44 -4.78 -13.98
C VAL A 166 -2.72 -4.88 -15.48
N CYS A 167 -1.92 -4.20 -16.30
CA CYS A 167 -1.92 -4.35 -17.76
C CYS A 167 -0.54 -3.98 -18.34
N ASP A 168 -0.21 -4.51 -19.52
CA ASP A 168 1.10 -4.32 -20.15
C ASP A 168 1.41 -2.85 -20.45
N ARG A 169 0.44 -2.10 -20.96
CA ARG A 169 0.61 -0.67 -21.24
C ARG A 169 0.97 0.14 -20.00
N ALA A 170 0.38 -0.17 -18.85
CA ALA A 170 0.74 0.48 -17.59
C ALA A 170 2.12 0.05 -17.10
N ARG A 171 2.56 -1.19 -17.40
CA ARG A 171 3.92 -1.65 -17.10
C ARG A 171 4.96 -0.87 -17.90
N GLU A 172 4.72 -0.66 -19.18
CA GLU A 172 5.62 0.07 -20.09
C GLU A 172 5.72 1.57 -19.72
N ALA A 173 4.60 2.16 -19.27
CA ALA A 173 4.51 3.57 -18.90
C ALA A 173 4.70 3.84 -17.40
N CYS A 174 5.13 2.84 -16.62
CA CYS A 174 5.28 2.96 -15.18
C CYS A 174 6.42 3.93 -14.82
N PRO A 175 6.17 5.03 -14.11
CA PRO A 175 7.21 5.94 -13.69
C PRO A 175 8.12 5.32 -12.62
N ILE A 176 9.25 6.00 -12.34
CA ILE A 176 10.11 5.67 -11.22
C ILE A 176 9.54 6.35 -9.98
N PHE A 177 9.21 5.57 -8.96
CA PHE A 177 8.68 6.06 -7.70
C PHE A 177 9.78 6.25 -6.65
N PRO A 178 9.69 7.29 -5.79
CA PRO A 178 10.61 7.47 -4.68
C PRO A 178 10.52 6.32 -3.67
N GLY A 179 11.58 6.13 -2.87
CA GLY A 179 11.60 5.08 -1.84
C GLY A 179 11.77 3.66 -2.36
N GLN A 180 11.90 3.46 -3.68
CA GLN A 180 12.08 2.15 -4.31
C GLN A 180 11.00 1.13 -3.90
N PRO A 181 9.72 1.32 -4.23
CA PRO A 181 8.68 0.35 -3.90
C PRO A 181 8.98 -1.03 -4.52
N ILE A 182 8.35 -2.07 -4.00
CA ILE A 182 8.31 -3.35 -4.68
C ILE A 182 7.41 -3.21 -5.89
N VAL A 183 7.99 -3.37 -7.09
CA VAL A 183 7.25 -3.28 -8.36
C VAL A 183 6.93 -4.69 -8.85
N ALA A 184 5.64 -4.95 -9.10
CA ALA A 184 5.16 -6.21 -9.66
C ALA A 184 4.22 -5.98 -10.85
N HIS A 185 4.13 -6.98 -11.71
CA HIS A 185 3.20 -6.98 -12.84
C HIS A 185 2.20 -8.13 -12.70
N TRP A 186 0.93 -7.78 -12.55
CA TRP A 186 -0.20 -8.71 -12.48
C TRP A 186 -1.07 -8.56 -13.75
N GLY A 187 -0.44 -8.69 -14.92
CA GLY A 187 -1.09 -8.54 -16.22
C GLY A 187 -2.29 -9.49 -16.38
N MET A 188 -3.34 -9.00 -17.02
CA MET A 188 -4.56 -9.74 -17.29
C MET A 188 -5.30 -9.15 -18.50
N PRO A 189 -6.17 -9.95 -19.17
CA PRO A 189 -6.98 -9.44 -20.26
C PRO A 189 -7.82 -8.22 -19.86
N ASP A 190 -8.06 -7.32 -20.82
CA ASP A 190 -8.90 -6.16 -20.58
C ASP A 190 -10.40 -6.54 -20.68
N PRO A 191 -11.15 -6.54 -19.57
CA PRO A 191 -12.58 -6.87 -19.63
C PRO A 191 -13.39 -5.86 -20.45
N ALA A 192 -12.90 -4.61 -20.58
CA ALA A 192 -13.57 -3.59 -21.39
C ALA A 192 -13.43 -3.84 -22.89
N ALA A 193 -12.44 -4.62 -23.32
CA ALA A 193 -12.26 -5.03 -24.71
C ALA A 193 -13.11 -6.25 -25.11
N ALA A 194 -13.88 -6.83 -24.19
CA ALA A 194 -14.71 -7.98 -24.50
C ALA A 194 -15.81 -7.64 -25.50
N HIS A 195 -15.91 -8.45 -26.54
CA HIS A 195 -16.94 -8.36 -27.56
C HIS A 195 -18.15 -9.25 -27.24
N GLY A 196 -19.29 -8.97 -27.86
CA GLY A 196 -20.49 -9.78 -27.72
C GLY A 196 -21.66 -9.05 -27.06
N ASN A 197 -22.63 -9.81 -26.60
CA ASN A 197 -23.84 -9.29 -25.93
C ASN A 197 -23.52 -8.85 -24.49
N GLN A 198 -24.51 -8.24 -23.84
CA GLN A 198 -24.35 -7.70 -22.48
C GLN A 198 -23.91 -8.78 -21.47
N ALA A 199 -24.47 -9.99 -21.56
CA ALA A 199 -24.14 -11.10 -20.66
C ALA A 199 -22.65 -11.55 -20.82
N GLN A 200 -22.14 -11.57 -22.05
CA GLN A 200 -20.75 -11.92 -22.33
C GLN A 200 -19.79 -10.84 -21.79
N LYS A 201 -20.15 -9.57 -21.94
CA LYS A 201 -19.37 -8.47 -21.36
C LYS A 201 -19.39 -8.52 -19.83
N GLN A 202 -20.55 -8.73 -19.21
CA GLN A 202 -20.66 -8.90 -17.74
C GLN A 202 -19.77 -10.04 -17.25
N ARG A 203 -19.80 -11.21 -17.94
CA ARG A 203 -18.93 -12.34 -17.59
C ARG A 203 -17.44 -11.98 -17.63
N ALA A 204 -17.00 -11.22 -18.63
CA ALA A 204 -15.60 -10.79 -18.71
C ALA A 204 -15.17 -9.93 -17.50
N PHE A 205 -16.07 -9.11 -16.96
CA PHE A 205 -15.81 -8.34 -15.75
C PHE A 205 -15.85 -9.20 -14.48
N ASP A 206 -16.72 -10.21 -14.42
CA ASP A 206 -16.73 -11.18 -13.32
C ASP A 206 -15.46 -12.04 -13.31
N ASP A 207 -15.00 -12.49 -14.48
CA ASP A 207 -13.73 -13.22 -14.61
C ASP A 207 -12.54 -12.35 -14.18
N ALA A 208 -12.51 -11.09 -14.58
CA ALA A 208 -11.50 -10.13 -14.14
C ALA A 208 -11.51 -9.93 -12.62
N PHE A 209 -12.70 -9.80 -12.02
CA PHE A 209 -12.85 -9.71 -10.57
C PHE A 209 -12.26 -10.95 -9.87
N LEU A 210 -12.58 -12.16 -10.34
CA LEU A 210 -12.11 -13.40 -9.73
C LEU A 210 -10.58 -13.55 -9.81
N ILE A 211 -9.98 -13.19 -10.95
CA ILE A 211 -8.52 -13.19 -11.11
C ILE A 211 -7.87 -12.22 -10.10
N ILE A 212 -8.37 -10.98 -10.03
CA ILE A 212 -7.84 -9.97 -9.12
C ILE A 212 -8.02 -10.40 -7.67
N LYS A 213 -9.21 -10.90 -7.32
CA LYS A 213 -9.54 -11.37 -5.97
C LYS A 213 -8.58 -12.46 -5.52
N ARG A 214 -8.35 -13.49 -6.35
CA ARG A 214 -7.40 -14.57 -6.07
C ARG A 214 -5.98 -14.05 -5.83
N ARG A 215 -5.51 -13.12 -6.67
CA ARG A 215 -4.18 -12.52 -6.52
C ARG A 215 -4.05 -11.71 -5.25
N ILE A 216 -5.08 -10.95 -4.89
CA ILE A 216 -5.12 -10.20 -3.64
C ILE A 216 -5.16 -11.15 -2.44
N ASP A 217 -5.91 -12.24 -2.46
CA ASP A 217 -5.93 -13.24 -1.39
C ASP A 217 -4.54 -13.86 -1.17
N LEU A 218 -3.83 -14.20 -2.25
CA LEU A 218 -2.44 -14.66 -2.17
C LEU A 218 -1.51 -13.59 -1.59
N PHE A 219 -1.66 -12.33 -2.02
CA PHE A 219 -0.88 -11.21 -1.50
C PHE A 219 -1.11 -11.01 0.00
N LEU A 220 -2.36 -11.04 0.44
CA LEU A 220 -2.73 -10.90 1.86
C LEU A 220 -2.22 -12.07 2.73
N SER A 221 -2.00 -13.25 2.14
CA SER A 221 -1.42 -14.40 2.84
C SER A 221 0.09 -14.29 3.07
N LEU A 222 0.78 -13.37 2.39
CA LEU A 222 2.21 -13.18 2.57
C LEU A 222 2.51 -12.60 3.97
N PRO A 223 3.51 -13.17 4.69
CA PRO A 223 3.96 -12.61 5.96
C PRO A 223 4.92 -11.43 5.70
N THR A 224 4.38 -10.33 5.17
CA THR A 224 5.12 -9.15 4.69
C THR A 224 6.09 -8.56 5.73
N GLU A 225 5.76 -8.66 7.01
CA GLU A 225 6.58 -8.17 8.12
C GLU A 225 7.78 -9.07 8.46
N LYS A 226 7.74 -10.35 8.03
CA LYS A 226 8.74 -11.36 8.39
C LYS A 226 9.68 -11.72 7.25
N LEU A 227 9.34 -11.34 6.03
CA LEU A 227 10.15 -11.62 4.85
C LEU A 227 11.19 -10.53 4.63
N GLU A 228 12.39 -10.94 4.29
CA GLU A 228 13.37 -10.01 3.74
C GLU A 228 12.84 -9.42 2.41
N ARG A 229 13.21 -8.18 2.12
CA ARG A 229 12.71 -7.42 0.97
C ARG A 229 12.81 -8.20 -0.35
N LEU A 230 13.95 -8.83 -0.61
CA LEU A 230 14.16 -9.58 -1.86
C LEU A 230 13.22 -10.77 -1.98
N ALA A 231 13.03 -11.52 -0.89
CA ALA A 231 12.11 -12.66 -0.86
C ALA A 231 10.65 -12.21 -1.02
N LEU A 232 10.27 -11.08 -0.40
CA LEU A 232 8.94 -10.50 -0.56
C LEU A 232 8.70 -10.06 -2.01
N GLU A 233 9.66 -9.38 -2.63
CA GLU A 233 9.59 -8.94 -4.02
C GLU A 233 9.39 -10.12 -4.99
N GLN A 234 10.16 -11.20 -4.82
CA GLN A 234 10.01 -12.42 -5.63
C GLN A 234 8.60 -13.02 -5.50
N ARG A 235 8.06 -13.10 -4.29
CA ARG A 235 6.72 -13.64 -4.04
C ARG A 235 5.62 -12.76 -4.62
N VAL A 236 5.71 -11.45 -4.44
CA VAL A 236 4.71 -10.51 -4.99
C VAL A 236 4.72 -10.54 -6.53
N ARG A 237 5.89 -10.65 -7.15
CA ARG A 237 6.01 -10.82 -8.60
C ARG A 237 5.43 -12.15 -9.09
N ALA A 238 5.66 -13.24 -8.37
CA ALA A 238 5.16 -14.57 -8.74
C ALA A 238 3.62 -14.65 -8.78
N ILE A 239 2.93 -13.86 -7.96
CA ILE A 239 1.45 -13.79 -7.94
C ILE A 239 0.90 -13.38 -9.31
N GLY A 240 1.60 -12.52 -10.04
CA GLY A 240 1.20 -12.09 -11.38
C GLY A 240 1.09 -13.22 -12.42
N GLY A 241 1.84 -14.31 -12.22
CA GLY A 241 1.79 -15.50 -13.08
C GLY A 241 0.75 -16.55 -12.67
N VAL A 242 -0.04 -16.29 -11.62
CA VAL A 242 -1.10 -17.21 -11.20
C VAL A 242 -2.34 -16.94 -12.05
N ASP A 243 -2.60 -17.86 -12.97
CA ASP A 243 -3.82 -17.86 -13.78
C ASP A 243 -5.03 -18.23 -12.92
N GLY A 244 -6.18 -17.62 -13.29
CA GLY A 244 -7.46 -17.84 -12.63
C GLY A 244 -8.07 -19.22 -12.94
#